data_171dab5e99fa8e2ee832b8e3affea8b4
#
_entry.id   171dab5e99fa8e2ee832b8e3affea8b4
#
_cell.length_a   1.000
_cell.length_b   1.000
_cell.length_c   1.000
_cell.angle_alpha   90.00
_cell.angle_beta   90.00
_cell.angle_gamma   90.00
#
_symmetry.space_group_name_H-M   'P 1'
#
loop_
_entity.id
_entity.type
_entity.pdbx_description
1 polymer ?
#
loop_
_entity_poly.entity_id
_entity_poly.type
_entity_poly.pdbx_seq_one_letter_code
_entity_poly.pdbx_strand_id
1 'polypeptide(L)'
;MEVCSDAGNRSCALVIATLTAFLPPFMASSINIALPAIGEEFSMDAVLLGWIATSYLLSAAVFMVPLGKYADIHGMKKVFIIGLFMFTISSLIAVFAPSSTVLIISRILQGIGSAMIFGTGTAILVNVYPLRDRGRVLGINAASVYLGLSLGPFLGGLLTQYFGWRSLFIVNIPLGLIPLGLTIWKLKGEWAGAKGDRLDLTGSLIYSIMLVTVMYGFSQLPSSEGIGLVLIGAMTFLLFIRWESEQAFPILDINLFKSNRIYAFSNLAALINYSATFAVTFLLSLYLQYIKGLEPDQAGLILVAQPLIMTFFSPFAGRLSDRVEPRLVSTAGMVLTFIGIFSFIFLNQETSIFYIVINLTILGFGLSLFAAPNTNAIMSSIAPRFYGVGSATLGTMRLVGQVLSMGIAMLVFSVFLGNVEILPEYYPQFLASVKVAFVIFSALCFLGIFASMARGSLRKDEMPGGSGKVIA
;
A
#
# COMPACT_ATOMS: atom_id res chain seq x y z
N MET A 1 35.68 4.20 6.04
CA MET A 1 34.44 4.84 5.54
C MET A 1 34.07 5.93 6.53
N GLU A 2 34.49 7.16 6.31
CA GLU A 2 34.08 8.29 7.11
C GLU A 2 32.64 8.61 6.84
N VAL A 3 31.78 8.23 7.77
CA VAL A 3 30.37 8.63 7.80
C VAL A 3 30.37 10.12 8.09
N CYS A 4 30.03 10.94 7.13
CA CYS A 4 29.81 12.36 7.30
C CYS A 4 28.90 12.62 8.50
N SER A 5 29.52 13.03 9.62
CA SER A 5 28.87 13.35 10.89
C SER A 5 28.25 14.76 10.89
N ASP A 6 27.80 15.26 9.75
CA ASP A 6 27.22 16.59 9.65
C ASP A 6 25.76 16.56 10.12
N ALA A 7 25.48 17.16 11.28
CA ALA A 7 24.12 17.29 11.83
C ALA A 7 23.15 17.92 10.82
N GLY A 8 23.65 18.82 9.97
CA GLY A 8 22.89 19.44 8.89
C GLY A 8 22.43 18.43 7.83
N ASN A 9 23.29 17.47 7.44
CA ASN A 9 22.93 16.43 6.48
C ASN A 9 21.87 15.46 7.05
N ARG A 10 21.96 15.12 8.33
CA ARG A 10 20.97 14.28 9.03
C ARG A 10 19.60 14.94 9.07
N SER A 11 19.54 16.20 9.51
CA SER A 11 18.29 16.96 9.55
C SER A 11 17.69 17.11 8.16
N CYS A 12 18.51 17.38 7.15
CA CYS A 12 18.08 17.48 5.76
C CYS A 12 17.52 16.16 5.26
N ALA A 13 18.20 15.02 5.49
CA ALA A 13 17.72 13.70 5.10
C ALA A 13 16.37 13.36 5.77
N LEU A 14 16.18 13.72 7.04
CA LEU A 14 14.92 13.49 7.74
C LEU A 14 13.78 14.30 7.12
N VAL A 15 13.99 15.60 6.89
CA VAL A 15 12.97 16.48 6.28
C VAL A 15 12.58 15.97 4.89
N ILE A 16 13.57 15.63 4.05
CA ILE A 16 13.33 15.10 2.71
C ILE A 16 12.51 13.79 2.79
N ALA A 17 12.98 12.82 3.59
CA ALA A 17 12.32 11.52 3.70
C ALA A 17 10.90 11.65 4.28
N THR A 18 10.67 12.55 5.23
CA THR A 18 9.36 12.81 5.85
C THR A 18 8.39 13.39 4.82
N LEU A 19 8.82 14.43 4.08
CA LEU A 19 8.01 15.03 3.02
C LEU A 19 7.66 14.01 1.91
N THR A 20 8.65 13.21 1.52
CA THR A 20 8.45 12.24 0.44
C THR A 20 7.69 10.99 0.88
N ALA A 21 7.74 10.62 2.16
CA ALA A 21 6.90 9.54 2.70
C ALA A 21 5.42 9.93 2.78
N PHE A 22 5.12 11.21 2.87
CA PHE A 22 3.74 11.74 2.85
C PHE A 22 3.09 11.68 1.46
N LEU A 23 3.84 12.01 0.39
CA LEU A 23 3.31 12.22 -0.95
C LEU A 23 2.54 11.04 -1.55
N PRO A 24 3.12 9.83 -1.68
CA PRO A 24 2.46 8.70 -2.32
C PRO A 24 1.18 8.24 -1.59
N PRO A 25 1.15 8.11 -0.24
CA PRO A 25 -0.08 7.79 0.49
C PRO A 25 -1.16 8.88 0.38
N PHE A 26 -0.76 10.14 0.42
CA PHE A 26 -1.67 11.26 0.21
C PHE A 26 -2.34 11.16 -1.16
N MET A 27 -1.57 10.96 -2.22
CA MET A 27 -2.10 10.85 -3.59
C MET A 27 -2.95 9.59 -3.78
N ALA A 28 -2.53 8.44 -3.21
CA ALA A 28 -3.29 7.20 -3.30
C ALA A 28 -4.65 7.27 -2.57
N SER A 29 -4.72 8.06 -1.50
CA SER A 29 -5.91 8.21 -0.68
C SER A 29 -6.85 9.30 -1.22
N SER A 30 -6.30 10.46 -1.61
CA SER A 30 -7.09 11.60 -2.11
C SER A 30 -7.78 11.32 -3.44
N ILE A 31 -7.16 10.55 -4.34
CA ILE A 31 -7.72 10.25 -5.66
C ILE A 31 -9.07 9.53 -5.56
N ASN A 32 -9.27 8.68 -4.55
CA ASN A 32 -10.51 7.93 -4.36
C ASN A 32 -11.74 8.83 -4.19
N ILE A 33 -11.57 10.03 -3.64
CA ILE A 33 -12.66 11.01 -3.48
C ILE A 33 -12.96 11.71 -4.80
N ALA A 34 -11.95 11.88 -5.64
CA ALA A 34 -12.08 12.56 -6.93
C ALA A 34 -12.64 11.69 -8.06
N LEU A 35 -12.73 10.36 -7.84
CA LEU A 35 -13.13 9.43 -8.90
C LEU A 35 -14.49 9.72 -9.51
N PRO A 36 -15.58 10.05 -8.78
CA PRO A 36 -16.84 10.41 -9.39
C PRO A 36 -16.74 11.63 -10.32
N ALA A 37 -16.06 12.69 -9.89
CA ALA A 37 -15.85 13.89 -10.71
C ALA A 37 -15.00 13.60 -11.96
N ILE A 38 -14.01 12.72 -11.87
CA ILE A 38 -13.22 12.26 -13.03
C ILE A 38 -14.08 11.41 -13.96
N GLY A 39 -14.91 10.52 -13.38
CA GLY A 39 -15.84 9.66 -14.13
C GLY A 39 -16.85 10.46 -14.93
N GLU A 40 -17.44 11.47 -14.33
CA GLU A 40 -18.39 12.39 -14.98
C GLU A 40 -17.73 13.13 -16.14
N GLU A 41 -16.52 13.70 -15.95
CA GLU A 41 -15.83 14.47 -16.99
C GLU A 41 -15.44 13.61 -18.21
N PHE A 42 -15.01 12.36 -17.99
CA PHE A 42 -14.54 11.48 -19.06
C PHE A 42 -15.55 10.38 -19.46
N SER A 43 -16.78 10.41 -18.94
CA SER A 43 -17.82 9.40 -19.18
C SER A 43 -17.29 7.97 -18.98
N MET A 44 -16.72 7.68 -17.78
CA MET A 44 -16.03 6.44 -17.50
C MET A 44 -16.97 5.39 -16.91
N ASP A 45 -16.88 4.15 -17.40
CA ASP A 45 -17.49 3.01 -16.73
C ASP A 45 -16.81 2.69 -15.37
N ALA A 46 -17.52 1.87 -14.58
CA ALA A 46 -17.08 1.51 -13.23
C ALA A 46 -15.70 0.81 -13.18
N VAL A 47 -15.38 -0.01 -14.20
CA VAL A 47 -14.11 -0.73 -14.30
C VAL A 47 -12.99 0.23 -14.65
N LEU A 48 -13.21 1.12 -15.62
CA LEU A 48 -12.23 2.11 -16.03
C LEU A 48 -11.93 3.11 -14.90
N LEU A 49 -12.95 3.50 -14.11
CA LEU A 49 -12.76 4.27 -12.87
C LEU A 49 -11.81 3.58 -11.90
N GLY A 50 -11.97 2.28 -11.69
CA GLY A 50 -11.07 1.48 -10.87
C GLY A 50 -9.62 1.53 -11.38
N TRP A 51 -9.41 1.59 -12.70
CA TRP A 51 -8.07 1.69 -13.28
C TRP A 51 -7.34 2.99 -12.93
N ILE A 52 -8.03 4.11 -12.66
CA ILE A 52 -7.37 5.35 -12.21
C ILE A 52 -6.59 5.15 -10.90
N ALA A 53 -7.17 4.43 -9.94
CA ALA A 53 -6.49 4.11 -8.69
C ALA A 53 -5.53 2.93 -8.84
N THR A 54 -5.96 1.87 -9.54
CA THR A 54 -5.23 0.59 -9.65
C THR A 54 -3.95 0.71 -10.47
N SER A 55 -3.94 1.47 -11.57
CA SER A 55 -2.76 1.62 -12.43
C SER A 55 -1.55 2.20 -11.68
N TYR A 56 -1.80 3.13 -10.77
CA TYR A 56 -0.78 3.67 -9.87
C TYR A 56 -0.22 2.60 -8.91
N LEU A 57 -1.10 1.86 -8.25
CA LEU A 57 -0.71 0.82 -7.30
C LEU A 57 -0.01 -0.35 -7.98
N LEU A 58 -0.54 -0.78 -9.12
CA LEU A 58 0.03 -1.88 -9.90
C LEU A 58 1.44 -1.53 -10.37
N SER A 59 1.64 -0.36 -10.96
CA SER A 59 2.97 0.07 -11.38
C SER A 59 3.91 0.25 -10.19
N ALA A 60 3.44 0.78 -9.06
CA ALA A 60 4.25 0.86 -7.85
C ALA A 60 4.65 -0.54 -7.35
N ALA A 61 3.73 -1.52 -7.34
CA ALA A 61 4.02 -2.89 -6.91
C ALA A 61 5.00 -3.60 -7.85
N VAL A 62 4.80 -3.48 -9.17
CA VAL A 62 5.65 -4.07 -10.20
C VAL A 62 7.09 -3.58 -10.10
N PHE A 63 7.27 -2.27 -9.90
CA PHE A 63 8.59 -1.65 -9.96
C PHE A 63 9.29 -1.48 -8.61
N MET A 64 8.59 -1.65 -7.47
CA MET A 64 9.17 -1.41 -6.15
C MET A 64 10.39 -2.30 -5.87
N VAL A 65 10.26 -3.60 -6.11
CA VAL A 65 11.33 -4.57 -5.80
C VAL A 65 12.49 -4.46 -6.80
N PRO A 66 12.26 -4.47 -8.12
CA PRO A 66 13.35 -4.32 -9.09
C PRO A 66 14.12 -3.00 -8.94
N LEU A 67 13.42 -1.87 -8.76
CA LEU A 67 14.05 -0.56 -8.64
C LEU A 67 14.72 -0.36 -7.28
N GLY A 68 14.20 -0.99 -6.20
CA GLY A 68 14.88 -1.05 -4.92
C GLY A 68 16.24 -1.75 -5.03
N LYS A 69 16.30 -2.94 -5.63
CA LYS A 69 17.55 -3.66 -5.87
C LYS A 69 18.49 -2.89 -6.83
N TYR A 70 17.93 -2.26 -7.86
CA TYR A 70 18.68 -1.40 -8.77
C TYR A 70 19.34 -0.23 -8.02
N ALA A 71 18.62 0.37 -7.06
CA ALA A 71 19.13 1.46 -6.22
C ALA A 71 20.26 1.00 -5.31
N ASP A 72 20.16 -0.20 -4.74
CA ASP A 72 21.21 -0.80 -3.91
C ASP A 72 22.50 -1.03 -4.68
N ILE A 73 22.42 -1.31 -5.99
CA ILE A 73 23.58 -1.55 -6.86
C ILE A 73 24.17 -0.23 -7.38
N HIS A 74 23.31 0.68 -7.89
CA HIS A 74 23.76 1.85 -8.66
C HIS A 74 23.75 3.18 -7.89
N GLY A 75 23.10 3.21 -6.74
CA GLY A 75 23.03 4.37 -5.85
C GLY A 75 21.60 4.80 -5.51
N MET A 76 21.32 4.86 -4.22
CA MET A 76 20.01 5.17 -3.68
C MET A 76 19.60 6.61 -3.94
N LYS A 77 20.50 7.58 -3.78
CA LYS A 77 20.19 9.01 -3.99
C LYS A 77 19.84 9.30 -5.46
N LYS A 78 20.56 8.70 -6.41
CA LYS A 78 20.25 8.86 -7.85
C LYS A 78 18.86 8.36 -8.19
N VAL A 79 18.51 7.15 -7.75
CA VAL A 79 17.20 6.56 -8.00
C VAL A 79 16.10 7.36 -7.31
N PHE A 80 16.35 7.86 -6.10
CA PHE A 80 15.42 8.73 -5.37
C PHE A 80 15.14 10.05 -6.11
N ILE A 81 16.17 10.71 -6.67
CA ILE A 81 16.02 11.93 -7.49
C ILE A 81 15.18 11.65 -8.73
N ILE A 82 15.47 10.55 -9.45
CA ILE A 82 14.70 10.16 -10.63
C ILE A 82 13.25 9.87 -10.24
N GLY A 83 13.01 9.19 -9.12
CA GLY A 83 11.68 8.91 -8.59
C GLY A 83 10.87 10.19 -8.29
N LEU A 84 11.48 11.17 -7.61
CA LEU A 84 10.86 12.46 -7.33
C LEU A 84 10.53 13.24 -8.61
N PHE A 85 11.48 13.25 -9.56
CA PHE A 85 11.26 13.90 -10.85
C PHE A 85 10.10 13.24 -11.61
N MET A 86 10.08 11.88 -11.70
CA MET A 86 9.00 11.14 -12.37
C MET A 86 7.65 11.38 -11.70
N PHE A 87 7.60 11.34 -10.37
CA PHE A 87 6.37 11.59 -9.62
C PHE A 87 5.83 13.01 -9.85
N THR A 88 6.72 13.98 -9.91
CA THR A 88 6.34 15.40 -10.13
C THR A 88 5.91 15.66 -11.57
N ILE A 89 6.67 15.18 -12.56
CA ILE A 89 6.34 15.39 -13.99
C ILE A 89 5.06 14.62 -14.38
N SER A 90 4.85 13.44 -13.84
CA SER A 90 3.61 12.68 -14.06
C SER A 90 2.39 13.40 -13.46
N SER A 91 2.56 14.06 -12.30
CA SER A 91 1.52 14.93 -11.74
C SER A 91 1.22 16.13 -12.68
N LEU A 92 2.23 16.73 -13.26
CA LEU A 92 2.04 17.81 -14.25
C LEU A 92 1.30 17.31 -15.50
N ILE A 93 1.65 16.12 -16.03
CA ILE A 93 0.93 15.51 -17.15
C ILE A 93 -0.54 15.27 -16.79
N ALA A 94 -0.82 14.78 -15.58
CA ALA A 94 -2.19 14.54 -15.11
C ALA A 94 -3.04 15.81 -15.03
N VAL A 95 -2.45 16.97 -14.68
CA VAL A 95 -3.16 18.27 -14.66
C VAL A 95 -3.73 18.62 -16.05
N PHE A 96 -2.96 18.33 -17.10
CA PHE A 96 -3.33 18.63 -18.48
C PHE A 96 -3.93 17.44 -19.23
N ALA A 97 -4.31 16.36 -18.54
CA ALA A 97 -4.86 15.17 -19.18
C ALA A 97 -6.17 15.50 -19.93
N PRO A 98 -6.21 15.30 -21.27
CA PRO A 98 -7.41 15.55 -22.07
C PRO A 98 -8.33 14.32 -22.15
N SER A 99 -7.89 13.16 -21.64
CA SER A 99 -8.63 11.89 -21.69
C SER A 99 -8.26 10.98 -20.54
N SER A 100 -9.14 10.02 -20.26
CA SER A 100 -8.91 8.95 -19.27
C SER A 100 -7.62 8.15 -19.55
N THR A 101 -7.30 7.89 -20.81
CA THR A 101 -6.07 7.18 -21.21
C THR A 101 -4.82 7.93 -20.81
N VAL A 102 -4.74 9.24 -21.08
CA VAL A 102 -3.58 10.06 -20.67
C VAL A 102 -3.49 10.13 -19.15
N LEU A 103 -4.63 10.22 -18.45
CA LEU A 103 -4.64 10.19 -17.00
C LEU A 103 -4.12 8.85 -16.47
N ILE A 104 -4.54 7.71 -17.01
CA ILE A 104 -4.05 6.36 -16.62
C ILE A 104 -2.54 6.25 -16.88
N ILE A 105 -2.04 6.69 -18.03
CA ILE A 105 -0.61 6.69 -18.33
C ILE A 105 0.16 7.55 -17.32
N SER A 106 -0.35 8.72 -16.99
CA SER A 106 0.26 9.56 -15.94
C SER A 106 0.29 8.86 -14.58
N ARG A 107 -0.76 8.12 -14.22
CA ARG A 107 -0.83 7.32 -12.99
C ARG A 107 0.19 6.17 -12.98
N ILE A 108 0.41 5.50 -14.11
CA ILE A 108 1.47 4.49 -14.25
C ILE A 108 2.84 5.12 -14.00
N LEU A 109 3.16 6.23 -14.64
CA LEU A 109 4.43 6.94 -14.43
C LEU A 109 4.60 7.41 -12.98
N GLN A 110 3.52 7.92 -12.37
CA GLN A 110 3.51 8.35 -10.99
C GLN A 110 3.74 7.18 -10.02
N GLY A 111 3.19 5.99 -10.31
CA GLY A 111 3.44 4.76 -9.55
C GLY A 111 4.89 4.29 -9.63
N ILE A 112 5.51 4.35 -10.81
CA ILE A 112 6.96 4.06 -10.98
C ILE A 112 7.79 5.03 -10.13
N GLY A 113 7.50 6.33 -10.18
CA GLY A 113 8.15 7.34 -9.34
C GLY A 113 7.97 7.06 -7.85
N SER A 114 6.76 6.67 -7.44
CA SER A 114 6.43 6.27 -6.07
C SER A 114 7.25 5.05 -5.61
N ALA A 115 7.40 4.03 -6.46
CA ALA A 115 8.22 2.85 -6.17
C ALA A 115 9.67 3.21 -5.89
N MET A 116 10.25 4.10 -6.69
CA MET A 116 11.61 4.61 -6.48
C MET A 116 11.74 5.38 -5.16
N ILE A 117 10.78 6.25 -4.85
CA ILE A 117 10.77 7.06 -3.61
C ILE A 117 10.68 6.15 -2.38
N PHE A 118 9.73 5.22 -2.34
CA PHE A 118 9.54 4.33 -1.20
C PHE A 118 10.69 3.35 -1.01
N GLY A 119 11.18 2.77 -2.11
CA GLY A 119 12.29 1.81 -2.06
C GLY A 119 13.59 2.41 -1.55
N THR A 120 13.82 3.72 -1.77
CA THR A 120 15.09 4.37 -1.42
C THR A 120 15.00 5.31 -0.22
N GLY A 121 13.87 5.98 0.02
CA GLY A 121 13.74 6.99 1.05
C GLY A 121 14.03 6.48 2.46
N THR A 122 13.45 5.34 2.84
CA THR A 122 13.69 4.67 4.12
C THR A 122 15.13 4.17 4.21
N ALA A 123 15.69 3.63 3.13
CA ALA A 123 17.07 3.14 3.09
C ALA A 123 18.09 4.28 3.27
N ILE A 124 17.85 5.45 2.67
CA ILE A 124 18.68 6.65 2.88
C ILE A 124 18.71 7.04 4.36
N LEU A 125 17.54 7.06 5.05
CA LEU A 125 17.49 7.36 6.49
C LEU A 125 18.32 6.38 7.31
N VAL A 126 18.22 5.08 7.03
CA VAL A 126 18.99 4.04 7.72
C VAL A 126 20.49 4.21 7.51
N ASN A 127 20.91 4.66 6.33
CA ASN A 127 22.33 4.89 6.02
C ASN A 127 22.90 6.18 6.64
N VAL A 128 22.07 7.23 6.80
CA VAL A 128 22.49 8.53 7.33
C VAL A 128 22.52 8.55 8.86
N TYR A 129 21.61 7.80 9.51
CA TYR A 129 21.46 7.83 10.96
C TYR A 129 22.16 6.66 11.67
N PRO A 130 22.82 6.91 12.83
CA PRO A 130 23.41 5.87 13.66
C PRO A 130 22.32 4.95 14.24
N LEU A 131 22.71 3.73 14.58
CA LEU A 131 21.80 2.66 15.00
C LEU A 131 20.86 3.08 16.16
N ARG A 132 21.38 3.84 17.12
CA ARG A 132 20.63 4.32 18.30
C ARG A 132 19.47 5.26 17.96
N ASP A 133 19.55 6.00 16.83
CA ASP A 133 18.56 7.02 16.45
C ASP A 133 17.59 6.52 15.38
N ARG A 134 17.87 5.35 14.74
CA ARG A 134 17.09 4.80 13.64
C ARG A 134 15.63 4.57 14.00
N GLY A 135 15.35 4.03 15.18
CA GLY A 135 13.97 3.76 15.61
C GLY A 135 13.11 5.04 15.64
N ARG A 136 13.66 6.12 16.21
CA ARG A 136 13.00 7.44 16.26
C ARG A 136 12.73 7.98 14.85
N VAL A 137 13.74 7.94 13.98
CA VAL A 137 13.68 8.52 12.64
C VAL A 137 12.69 7.74 11.74
N LEU A 138 12.74 6.41 11.80
CA LEU A 138 11.79 5.54 11.09
C LEU A 138 10.36 5.71 11.62
N GLY A 139 10.20 5.95 12.92
CA GLY A 139 8.92 6.28 13.52
C GLY A 139 8.31 7.59 12.98
N ILE A 140 9.14 8.64 12.84
CA ILE A 140 8.73 9.92 12.23
C ILE A 140 8.34 9.71 10.76
N ASN A 141 9.13 8.95 10.02
CA ASN A 141 8.84 8.61 8.62
C ASN A 141 7.50 7.84 8.47
N ALA A 142 7.26 6.86 9.32
CA ALA A 142 6.00 6.11 9.34
C ALA A 142 4.80 7.01 9.72
N ALA A 143 4.98 7.93 10.67
CA ALA A 143 3.93 8.90 11.02
C ALA A 143 3.53 9.78 9.82
N SER A 144 4.48 10.14 8.94
CA SER A 144 4.19 10.91 7.72
C SER A 144 3.38 10.12 6.70
N VAL A 145 3.62 8.81 6.59
CA VAL A 145 2.78 7.92 5.77
C VAL A 145 1.34 7.94 6.27
N TYR A 146 1.12 7.79 7.59
CA TYR A 146 -0.23 7.81 8.17
C TYR A 146 -0.88 9.19 8.06
N LEU A 147 -0.09 10.26 8.19
CA LEU A 147 -0.58 11.62 7.99
C LEU A 147 -1.06 11.83 6.54
N GLY A 148 -0.31 11.32 5.54
CA GLY A 148 -0.73 11.33 4.15
C GLY A 148 -2.04 10.58 3.92
N LEU A 149 -2.18 9.38 4.48
CA LEU A 149 -3.41 8.60 4.42
C LEU A 149 -4.59 9.31 5.09
N SER A 150 -4.36 10.00 6.22
CA SER A 150 -5.39 10.71 6.98
C SER A 150 -5.84 12.00 6.29
N LEU A 151 -4.88 12.79 5.83
CA LEU A 151 -5.20 14.05 5.16
C LEU A 151 -5.70 13.85 3.74
N GLY A 152 -5.40 12.70 3.11
CA GLY A 152 -5.81 12.42 1.73
C GLY A 152 -7.31 12.55 1.48
N PRO A 153 -8.19 11.84 2.18
CA PRO A 153 -9.63 11.95 1.97
C PRO A 153 -10.16 13.34 2.28
N PHE A 154 -9.72 13.96 3.38
CA PHE A 154 -10.20 15.27 3.81
C PHE A 154 -9.77 16.39 2.85
N LEU A 155 -8.47 16.56 2.62
CA LEU A 155 -7.97 17.57 1.68
C LEU A 155 -8.34 17.22 0.24
N GLY A 156 -8.39 15.93 -0.10
CA GLY A 156 -8.84 15.46 -1.39
C GLY A 156 -10.27 15.87 -1.69
N GLY A 157 -11.17 15.74 -0.69
CA GLY A 157 -12.54 16.18 -0.78
C GLY A 157 -12.66 17.70 -0.98
N LEU A 158 -12.00 18.48 -0.11
CA LEU A 158 -11.99 19.94 -0.22
C LEU A 158 -11.43 20.44 -1.56
N LEU A 159 -10.28 19.91 -1.97
CA LEU A 159 -9.65 20.29 -3.23
C LEU A 159 -10.54 19.93 -4.42
N THR A 160 -11.13 18.75 -4.43
CA THR A 160 -12.01 18.31 -5.51
C THR A 160 -13.27 19.16 -5.58
N GLN A 161 -13.90 19.46 -4.45
CA GLN A 161 -15.13 20.23 -4.38
C GLN A 161 -14.96 21.67 -4.84
N TYR A 162 -13.93 22.38 -4.35
CA TYR A 162 -13.79 23.82 -4.58
C TYR A 162 -12.88 24.19 -5.75
N PHE A 163 -11.94 23.31 -6.13
CA PHE A 163 -10.94 23.60 -7.18
C PHE A 163 -10.91 22.54 -8.30
N GLY A 164 -11.81 21.56 -8.24
CA GLY A 164 -11.85 20.44 -9.18
C GLY A 164 -10.75 19.41 -8.95
N TRP A 165 -10.94 18.19 -9.47
CA TRP A 165 -10.05 17.04 -9.24
C TRP A 165 -8.59 17.27 -9.69
N ARG A 166 -8.36 18.12 -10.68
CA ARG A 166 -7.00 18.46 -11.17
C ARG A 166 -6.15 19.11 -10.08
N SER A 167 -6.77 19.80 -9.14
CA SER A 167 -6.07 20.46 -8.02
C SER A 167 -5.28 19.51 -7.16
N LEU A 168 -5.70 18.23 -7.07
CA LEU A 168 -4.94 17.18 -6.38
C LEU A 168 -3.54 17.00 -6.96
N PHE A 169 -3.45 17.03 -8.29
CA PHE A 169 -2.17 16.90 -8.98
C PHE A 169 -1.37 18.21 -8.94
N ILE A 170 -2.04 19.37 -9.01
CA ILE A 170 -1.37 20.68 -8.88
C ILE A 170 -0.66 20.80 -7.53
N VAL A 171 -1.30 20.42 -6.44
CA VAL A 171 -0.71 20.47 -5.08
C VAL A 171 0.51 19.52 -4.96
N ASN A 172 0.50 18.40 -5.67
CA ASN A 172 1.64 17.48 -5.67
C ASN A 172 2.89 18.04 -6.36
N ILE A 173 2.75 19.00 -7.27
CA ILE A 173 3.91 19.58 -7.99
C ILE A 173 4.86 20.30 -7.01
N PRO A 174 4.43 21.35 -6.25
CA PRO A 174 5.32 21.99 -5.29
C PRO A 174 5.78 21.03 -4.20
N LEU A 175 4.92 20.12 -3.71
CA LEU A 175 5.28 19.12 -2.72
C LEU A 175 6.33 18.11 -3.22
N GLY A 176 6.42 17.87 -4.52
CA GLY A 176 7.48 17.06 -5.13
C GLY A 176 8.75 17.86 -5.46
N LEU A 177 8.60 19.12 -5.94
CA LEU A 177 9.73 19.97 -6.29
C LEU A 177 10.57 20.40 -5.07
N ILE A 178 9.93 20.66 -3.93
CA ILE A 178 10.65 21.05 -2.69
C ILE A 178 11.63 19.95 -2.26
N PRO A 179 11.23 18.70 -2.01
CA PRO A 179 12.18 17.66 -1.63
C PRO A 179 13.17 17.31 -2.75
N LEU A 180 12.78 17.43 -4.03
CA LEU A 180 13.69 17.27 -5.18
C LEU A 180 14.83 18.29 -5.12
N GLY A 181 14.52 19.58 -4.97
CA GLY A 181 15.50 20.65 -4.83
C GLY A 181 16.39 20.45 -3.60
N LEU A 182 15.80 20.13 -2.44
CA LEU A 182 16.57 19.85 -1.21
C LEU A 182 17.50 18.64 -1.39
N THR A 183 17.06 17.60 -2.08
CA THR A 183 17.87 16.40 -2.33
C THR A 183 19.07 16.70 -3.22
N ILE A 184 18.87 17.48 -4.28
CA ILE A 184 19.95 17.85 -5.20
C ILE A 184 20.99 18.76 -4.51
N TRP A 185 20.52 19.80 -3.79
CA TRP A 185 21.40 20.85 -3.29
C TRP A 185 22.00 20.56 -1.90
N LYS A 186 21.24 19.91 -1.00
CA LYS A 186 21.64 19.79 0.40
C LYS A 186 22.00 18.37 0.85
N LEU A 187 21.38 17.33 0.27
CA LEU A 187 21.66 15.95 0.68
C LEU A 187 23.02 15.52 0.12
N LYS A 188 24.00 15.30 1.01
CA LYS A 188 25.35 14.84 0.64
C LYS A 188 25.45 13.31 0.77
N GLY A 189 26.27 12.72 -0.09
CA GLY A 189 26.53 11.28 -0.10
C GLY A 189 25.74 10.54 -1.18
N GLU A 190 26.23 9.36 -1.50
CA GLU A 190 25.59 8.34 -2.36
C GLU A 190 25.77 6.99 -1.69
N TRP A 191 24.70 6.22 -1.58
CA TRP A 191 24.72 4.93 -0.90
C TRP A 191 24.42 3.83 -1.91
N ALA A 192 25.31 2.85 -2.00
CA ALA A 192 25.19 1.68 -2.85
C ALA A 192 25.77 0.48 -2.09
N GLY A 193 24.90 -0.18 -1.30
CA GLY A 193 25.30 -1.27 -0.40
C GLY A 193 25.62 -2.59 -1.10
N ALA A 194 25.14 -2.78 -2.34
CA ALA A 194 25.24 -4.02 -3.12
C ALA A 194 26.05 -3.83 -4.43
N LYS A 195 27.10 -2.99 -4.38
CA LYS A 195 27.98 -2.82 -5.54
C LYS A 195 28.62 -4.13 -5.95
N GLY A 196 28.40 -4.53 -7.21
CA GLY A 196 28.92 -5.79 -7.77
C GLY A 196 27.88 -6.91 -7.83
N ASP A 197 26.75 -6.80 -7.15
CA ASP A 197 25.62 -7.71 -7.34
C ASP A 197 25.03 -7.57 -8.73
N ARG A 198 24.39 -8.64 -9.20
CA ARG A 198 23.64 -8.64 -10.46
C ARG A 198 22.14 -8.45 -10.15
N LEU A 199 21.49 -7.66 -11.01
CA LEU A 199 20.03 -7.54 -10.97
C LEU A 199 19.41 -8.78 -11.64
N ASP A 200 18.52 -9.48 -10.96
CA ASP A 200 17.72 -10.54 -11.57
C ASP A 200 16.62 -9.93 -12.45
N LEU A 201 16.99 -9.67 -13.72
CA LEU A 201 16.05 -9.14 -14.71
C LEU A 201 14.98 -10.17 -15.08
N THR A 202 15.31 -11.46 -15.08
CA THR A 202 14.38 -12.53 -15.42
C THR A 202 13.32 -12.69 -14.33
N GLY A 203 13.72 -12.78 -13.05
CA GLY A 203 12.78 -12.80 -11.93
C GLY A 203 11.92 -11.55 -11.87
N SER A 204 12.52 -10.36 -12.12
CA SER A 204 11.79 -9.09 -12.22
C SER A 204 10.71 -9.12 -13.32
N LEU A 205 11.03 -9.69 -14.49
CA LEU A 205 10.09 -9.78 -15.61
C LEU A 205 8.96 -10.77 -15.31
N ILE A 206 9.29 -11.97 -14.78
CA ILE A 206 8.28 -12.97 -14.39
C ILE A 206 7.32 -12.39 -13.34
N TYR A 207 7.85 -11.71 -12.33
CA TYR A 207 7.07 -11.03 -11.30
C TYR A 207 6.14 -9.95 -11.90
N SER A 208 6.66 -9.14 -12.82
CA SER A 208 5.89 -8.09 -13.48
C SER A 208 4.75 -8.68 -14.33
N ILE A 209 5.04 -9.70 -15.14
CA ILE A 209 4.03 -10.39 -15.96
C ILE A 209 2.96 -11.00 -15.07
N MET A 210 3.34 -11.67 -13.98
CA MET A 210 2.41 -12.24 -13.00
C MET A 210 1.41 -11.20 -12.50
N LEU A 211 1.89 -10.07 -11.97
CA LEU A 211 1.01 -9.04 -11.43
C LEU A 211 0.11 -8.40 -12.48
N VAL A 212 0.67 -8.05 -13.63
CA VAL A 212 -0.07 -7.40 -14.71
C VAL A 212 -1.16 -8.33 -15.28
N THR A 213 -0.84 -9.61 -15.54
CA THR A 213 -1.80 -10.55 -16.11
C THR A 213 -2.93 -10.89 -15.14
N VAL A 214 -2.64 -11.05 -13.84
CA VAL A 214 -3.68 -11.27 -12.84
C VAL A 214 -4.62 -10.06 -12.76
N MET A 215 -4.06 -8.85 -12.69
CA MET A 215 -4.86 -7.63 -12.52
C MET A 215 -5.69 -7.29 -13.75
N TYR A 216 -5.08 -7.37 -14.92
CA TYR A 216 -5.81 -7.12 -16.16
C TYR A 216 -6.83 -8.23 -16.41
N GLY A 217 -6.49 -9.49 -16.10
CA GLY A 217 -7.42 -10.60 -16.15
C GLY A 217 -8.65 -10.39 -15.25
N PHE A 218 -8.47 -9.92 -14.02
CA PHE A 218 -9.58 -9.61 -13.11
C PHE A 218 -10.52 -8.53 -13.67
N SER A 219 -9.99 -7.52 -14.34
CA SER A 219 -10.81 -6.47 -14.95
C SER A 219 -11.58 -6.92 -16.20
N GLN A 220 -11.17 -8.05 -16.81
CA GLN A 220 -11.81 -8.61 -18.01
C GLN A 220 -12.76 -9.79 -17.71
N LEU A 221 -12.82 -10.27 -16.46
CA LEU A 221 -13.75 -11.32 -16.09
C LEU A 221 -15.21 -10.83 -16.24
N PRO A 222 -16.17 -11.67 -16.64
CA PRO A 222 -16.07 -13.13 -16.84
C PRO A 222 -15.68 -13.59 -18.27
N SER A 223 -15.07 -12.75 -19.09
CA SER A 223 -14.70 -13.12 -20.46
C SER A 223 -13.69 -14.29 -20.49
N SER A 224 -13.67 -15.04 -21.61
CA SER A 224 -12.69 -16.11 -21.83
C SER A 224 -11.24 -15.59 -21.83
N GLU A 225 -11.03 -14.37 -22.31
CA GLU A 225 -9.73 -13.68 -22.29
C GLU A 225 -9.29 -13.38 -20.86
N GLY A 226 -10.21 -12.89 -20.01
CA GLY A 226 -9.97 -12.65 -18.59
C GLY A 226 -9.59 -13.92 -17.84
N ILE A 227 -10.30 -15.02 -18.08
CA ILE A 227 -9.98 -16.34 -17.50
C ILE A 227 -8.59 -16.78 -17.95
N GLY A 228 -8.28 -16.68 -19.24
CA GLY A 228 -6.97 -17.03 -19.80
C GLY A 228 -5.83 -16.24 -19.15
N LEU A 229 -6.00 -14.94 -18.97
CA LEU A 229 -5.00 -14.07 -18.33
C LEU A 229 -4.78 -14.42 -16.84
N VAL A 230 -5.84 -14.72 -16.10
CA VAL A 230 -5.72 -15.16 -14.69
C VAL A 230 -4.97 -16.50 -14.61
N LEU A 231 -5.24 -17.43 -15.51
CA LEU A 231 -4.52 -18.71 -15.58
C LEU A 231 -3.03 -18.51 -15.92
N ILE A 232 -2.71 -17.65 -16.89
CA ILE A 232 -1.34 -17.26 -17.19
C ILE A 232 -0.66 -16.66 -15.96
N GLY A 233 -1.36 -15.77 -15.25
CA GLY A 233 -0.87 -15.17 -14.00
C GLY A 233 -0.60 -16.22 -12.92
N ALA A 234 -1.46 -17.21 -12.75
CA ALA A 234 -1.25 -18.32 -11.81
C ALA A 234 -0.05 -19.20 -12.22
N MET A 235 0.12 -19.49 -13.51
CA MET A 235 1.28 -20.23 -14.02
C MET A 235 2.58 -19.45 -13.83
N THR A 236 2.60 -18.15 -14.12
CA THR A 236 3.76 -17.29 -13.90
C THR A 236 4.09 -17.12 -12.42
N PHE A 237 3.11 -17.18 -11.51
CA PHE A 237 3.36 -17.23 -10.07
C PHE A 237 4.12 -18.49 -9.65
N LEU A 238 3.71 -19.67 -10.14
CA LEU A 238 4.42 -20.91 -9.86
C LEU A 238 5.84 -20.89 -10.45
N LEU A 239 5.99 -20.35 -11.66
CA LEU A 239 7.30 -20.17 -12.30
C LEU A 239 8.18 -19.20 -11.49
N PHE A 240 7.62 -18.10 -10.99
CA PHE A 240 8.32 -17.14 -10.12
C PHE A 240 8.86 -17.80 -8.85
N ILE A 241 8.02 -18.56 -8.13
CA ILE A 241 8.45 -19.28 -6.91
C ILE A 241 9.60 -20.25 -7.21
N ARG A 242 9.49 -20.99 -8.32
CA ARG A 242 10.54 -21.93 -8.73
C ARG A 242 11.84 -21.18 -9.08
N TRP A 243 11.75 -20.14 -9.89
CA TRP A 243 12.89 -19.33 -10.31
C TRP A 243 13.62 -18.72 -9.09
N GLU A 244 12.91 -18.02 -8.22
CA GLU A 244 13.46 -17.38 -7.03
C GLU A 244 14.11 -18.38 -6.04
N SER A 245 13.59 -19.62 -5.99
CA SER A 245 14.16 -20.66 -5.11
C SER A 245 15.54 -21.16 -5.56
N GLU A 246 15.91 -20.94 -6.83
CA GLU A 246 17.16 -21.41 -7.45
C GLU A 246 18.18 -20.26 -7.63
N GLN A 247 17.78 -18.99 -7.41
CA GLN A 247 18.66 -17.83 -7.63
C GLN A 247 19.63 -17.56 -6.46
N ALA A 248 20.86 -17.19 -6.81
CA ALA A 248 21.87 -16.75 -5.84
C ALA A 248 21.57 -15.34 -5.24
N PHE A 249 20.93 -14.47 -6.02
CA PHE A 249 20.54 -13.11 -5.63
C PHE A 249 19.05 -12.90 -5.90
N PRO A 250 18.15 -13.61 -5.16
CA PRO A 250 16.73 -13.53 -5.40
C PRO A 250 16.17 -12.13 -5.11
N ILE A 251 15.10 -11.77 -5.80
CA ILE A 251 14.34 -10.55 -5.52
C ILE A 251 13.56 -10.74 -4.22
N LEU A 252 13.01 -11.95 -4.01
CA LEU A 252 12.28 -12.35 -2.82
C LEU A 252 12.91 -13.62 -2.25
N ASP A 253 13.43 -13.55 -1.02
CA ASP A 253 14.08 -14.70 -0.38
C ASP A 253 13.05 -15.75 0.06
N ILE A 254 12.80 -16.71 -0.82
CA ILE A 254 11.87 -17.83 -0.57
C ILE A 254 12.36 -18.74 0.58
N ASN A 255 13.67 -18.81 0.83
CA ASN A 255 14.21 -19.64 1.90
C ASN A 255 13.84 -19.10 3.29
N LEU A 256 13.75 -17.77 3.46
CA LEU A 256 13.23 -17.18 4.70
C LEU A 256 11.78 -17.59 4.98
N PHE A 257 10.95 -17.73 3.95
CA PHE A 257 9.56 -18.21 4.11
C PHE A 257 9.50 -19.69 4.50
N LYS A 258 10.41 -20.53 3.99
CA LYS A 258 10.46 -21.96 4.29
C LYS A 258 11.03 -22.25 5.68
N SER A 259 12.03 -21.47 6.09
CA SER A 259 12.78 -21.71 7.33
C SER A 259 12.19 -21.03 8.57
N ASN A 260 11.45 -19.92 8.39
CA ASN A 260 10.93 -19.09 9.48
C ASN A 260 9.40 -18.97 9.43
N ARG A 261 8.72 -19.77 10.26
CA ARG A 261 7.27 -19.82 10.34
C ARG A 261 6.65 -18.47 10.74
N ILE A 262 7.27 -17.74 11.69
CA ILE A 262 6.76 -16.45 12.14
C ILE A 262 6.84 -15.44 11.01
N TYR A 263 7.97 -15.40 10.30
CA TYR A 263 8.16 -14.56 9.12
C TYR A 263 7.13 -14.85 8.03
N ALA A 264 6.97 -16.12 7.66
CA ALA A 264 6.06 -16.55 6.60
C ALA A 264 4.61 -16.19 6.88
N PHE A 265 4.10 -16.58 8.05
CA PHE A 265 2.69 -16.33 8.41
C PHE A 265 2.39 -14.86 8.72
N SER A 266 3.37 -14.08 9.21
CA SER A 266 3.19 -12.64 9.40
C SER A 266 3.11 -11.89 8.06
N ASN A 267 3.94 -12.27 7.07
CA ASN A 267 3.86 -11.72 5.72
C ASN A 267 2.56 -12.15 5.00
N LEU A 268 2.13 -13.40 5.15
CA LEU A 268 0.86 -13.89 4.63
C LEU A 268 -0.33 -13.15 5.26
N ALA A 269 -0.32 -12.96 6.59
CA ALA A 269 -1.35 -12.19 7.28
C ALA A 269 -1.39 -10.73 6.81
N ALA A 270 -0.22 -10.11 6.52
CA ALA A 270 -0.16 -8.77 5.93
C ALA A 270 -0.77 -8.75 4.52
N LEU A 271 -0.39 -9.68 3.65
CA LEU A 271 -0.96 -9.80 2.31
C LEU A 271 -2.49 -9.90 2.37
N ILE A 272 -3.03 -10.81 3.18
CA ILE A 272 -4.48 -11.02 3.32
C ILE A 272 -5.16 -9.77 3.90
N ASN A 273 -4.58 -9.16 4.94
CA ASN A 273 -5.16 -7.97 5.57
C ASN A 273 -5.29 -6.81 4.56
N TYR A 274 -4.22 -6.50 3.81
CA TYR A 274 -4.25 -5.44 2.82
C TYR A 274 -5.12 -5.79 1.61
N SER A 275 -5.25 -7.07 1.25
CA SER A 275 -6.20 -7.54 0.23
C SER A 275 -7.66 -7.36 0.64
N ALA A 276 -7.95 -7.41 1.95
CA ALA A 276 -9.31 -7.24 2.47
C ALA A 276 -9.68 -5.77 2.75
N THR A 277 -8.72 -4.88 2.95
CA THR A 277 -9.00 -3.56 3.54
C THR A 277 -8.80 -2.38 2.61
N PHE A 278 -7.92 -2.47 1.62
CA PHE A 278 -7.53 -1.28 0.85
C PHE A 278 -8.67 -0.69 0.01
N ALA A 279 -9.43 -1.52 -0.69
CA ALA A 279 -10.54 -1.07 -1.53
C ALA A 279 -11.76 -0.57 -0.73
N VAL A 280 -11.77 -0.70 0.61
CA VAL A 280 -12.88 -0.21 1.45
C VAL A 280 -13.09 1.30 1.24
N THR A 281 -12.02 2.09 1.28
CA THR A 281 -12.10 3.54 1.06
C THR A 281 -12.58 3.87 -0.35
N PHE A 282 -12.15 3.13 -1.37
CA PHE A 282 -12.61 3.27 -2.75
C PHE A 282 -14.12 3.00 -2.87
N LEU A 283 -14.59 1.84 -2.38
CA LEU A 283 -16.01 1.46 -2.45
C LEU A 283 -16.90 2.42 -1.67
N LEU A 284 -16.47 2.81 -0.46
CA LEU A 284 -17.24 3.74 0.36
C LEU A 284 -17.25 5.15 -0.21
N SER A 285 -16.19 5.60 -0.87
CA SER A 285 -16.18 6.89 -1.58
C SER A 285 -17.25 6.94 -2.67
N LEU A 286 -17.30 5.91 -3.51
CA LEU A 286 -18.33 5.78 -4.56
C LEU A 286 -19.73 5.66 -3.95
N TYR A 287 -19.90 4.84 -2.89
CA TYR A 287 -21.17 4.69 -2.21
C TYR A 287 -21.68 6.01 -1.59
N LEU A 288 -20.81 6.76 -0.91
CA LEU A 288 -21.19 8.03 -0.28
C LEU A 288 -21.60 9.08 -1.32
N GLN A 289 -20.91 9.13 -2.46
CA GLN A 289 -21.20 10.14 -3.49
C GLN A 289 -22.35 9.72 -4.41
N TYR A 290 -22.38 8.47 -4.93
CA TYR A 290 -23.44 8.04 -5.86
C TYR A 290 -24.74 7.66 -5.13
N ILE A 291 -24.67 6.87 -4.04
CA ILE A 291 -25.88 6.38 -3.37
C ILE A 291 -26.42 7.38 -2.33
N LYS A 292 -25.52 8.03 -1.56
CA LYS A 292 -25.94 9.02 -0.55
C LYS A 292 -26.02 10.43 -1.11
N GLY A 293 -25.53 10.69 -2.32
CA GLY A 293 -25.56 12.02 -2.93
C GLY A 293 -24.72 13.08 -2.20
N LEU A 294 -23.69 12.63 -1.45
CA LEU A 294 -22.83 13.54 -0.71
C LEU A 294 -21.81 14.18 -1.62
N GLU A 295 -21.51 15.46 -1.37
CA GLU A 295 -20.44 16.17 -2.01
C GLU A 295 -19.05 15.60 -1.63
N PRO A 296 -18.01 15.77 -2.46
CA PRO A 296 -16.67 15.23 -2.21
C PRO A 296 -16.07 15.60 -0.86
N ASP A 297 -16.27 16.83 -0.37
CA ASP A 297 -15.77 17.31 0.93
C ASP A 297 -16.45 16.57 2.10
N GLN A 298 -17.77 16.36 2.01
CA GLN A 298 -18.55 15.61 3.01
C GLN A 298 -18.13 14.13 3.03
N ALA A 299 -17.99 13.51 1.86
CA ALA A 299 -17.51 12.13 1.74
C ALA A 299 -16.07 12.00 2.29
N GLY A 300 -15.20 12.95 1.98
CA GLY A 300 -13.84 13.01 2.50
C GLY A 300 -13.78 13.12 4.02
N LEU A 301 -14.64 13.97 4.61
CA LEU A 301 -14.73 14.14 6.06
C LEU A 301 -15.17 12.85 6.79
N ILE A 302 -16.08 12.09 6.19
CA ILE A 302 -16.51 10.78 6.74
C ILE A 302 -15.36 9.77 6.66
N LEU A 303 -14.71 9.67 5.51
CA LEU A 303 -13.67 8.68 5.25
C LEU A 303 -12.37 8.91 6.03
N VAL A 304 -12.12 10.15 6.50
CA VAL A 304 -10.97 10.45 7.37
C VAL A 304 -11.03 9.73 8.72
N ALA A 305 -12.21 9.29 9.17
CA ALA A 305 -12.38 8.64 10.46
C ALA A 305 -11.45 7.43 10.65
N GLN A 306 -11.34 6.56 9.63
CA GLN A 306 -10.49 5.37 9.69
C GLN A 306 -8.99 5.70 9.85
N PRO A 307 -8.34 6.48 8.98
CA PRO A 307 -6.91 6.76 9.10
C PRO A 307 -6.59 7.69 10.28
N LEU A 308 -7.54 8.51 10.72
CA LEU A 308 -7.38 9.32 11.93
C LEU A 308 -7.21 8.42 13.16
N ILE A 309 -8.10 7.45 13.33
CA ILE A 309 -8.01 6.45 14.41
C ILE A 309 -6.69 5.67 14.31
N MET A 310 -6.28 5.28 13.11
CA MET A 310 -4.97 4.61 12.91
C MET A 310 -3.81 5.47 13.40
N THR A 311 -3.81 6.76 13.12
CA THR A 311 -2.74 7.68 13.51
C THR A 311 -2.61 7.77 15.03
N PHE A 312 -3.74 7.89 15.75
CA PHE A 312 -3.73 8.00 17.20
C PHE A 312 -3.40 6.69 17.92
N PHE A 313 -3.91 5.55 17.43
CA PHE A 313 -3.78 4.28 18.13
C PHE A 313 -2.59 3.41 17.71
N SER A 314 -1.95 3.66 16.55
CA SER A 314 -0.77 2.88 16.11
C SER A 314 0.41 2.94 17.10
N PRO A 315 0.79 4.10 17.70
CA PRO A 315 1.85 4.14 18.69
C PRO A 315 1.51 3.34 19.96
N PHE A 316 0.24 3.34 20.37
CA PHE A 316 -0.23 2.54 21.49
C PHE A 316 -0.16 1.04 21.18
N ALA A 317 -0.63 0.63 20.01
CA ALA A 317 -0.59 -0.76 19.55
C ALA A 317 0.86 -1.28 19.44
N GLY A 318 1.80 -0.43 18.96
CA GLY A 318 3.22 -0.74 18.95
C GLY A 318 3.77 -1.02 20.35
N ARG A 319 3.55 -0.11 21.31
CA ARG A 319 3.97 -0.30 22.72
C ARG A 319 3.30 -1.50 23.38
N LEU A 320 2.05 -1.80 23.03
CA LEU A 320 1.35 -2.97 23.52
C LEU A 320 2.03 -4.27 23.04
N SER A 321 2.48 -4.30 21.78
CA SER A 321 3.19 -5.45 21.21
C SER A 321 4.59 -5.66 21.82
N ASP A 322 5.18 -4.63 22.47
CA ASP A 322 6.42 -4.79 23.21
C ASP A 322 6.21 -5.50 24.56
N ARG A 323 4.99 -5.47 25.10
CA ARG A 323 4.62 -6.05 26.40
C ARG A 323 3.83 -7.35 26.28
N VAL A 324 2.96 -7.44 25.30
CA VAL A 324 2.09 -8.59 25.01
C VAL A 324 2.60 -9.27 23.75
N GLU A 325 2.39 -10.58 23.64
CA GLU A 325 2.76 -11.35 22.45
C GLU A 325 2.18 -10.71 21.16
N PRO A 326 3.01 -10.31 20.18
CA PRO A 326 2.56 -9.63 18.96
C PRO A 326 1.48 -10.42 18.21
N ARG A 327 1.51 -11.76 18.30
CA ARG A 327 0.49 -12.65 17.74
C ARG A 327 -0.90 -12.33 18.25
N LEU A 328 -1.06 -12.18 19.55
CA LEU A 328 -2.37 -11.94 20.19
C LEU A 328 -2.91 -10.56 19.79
N VAL A 329 -2.06 -9.52 19.84
CA VAL A 329 -2.46 -8.15 19.50
C VAL A 329 -2.86 -8.03 18.03
N SER A 330 -2.04 -8.58 17.11
CA SER A 330 -2.39 -8.51 15.67
C SER A 330 -3.59 -9.38 15.32
N THR A 331 -3.80 -10.51 16.00
CA THR A 331 -4.98 -11.34 15.76
C THR A 331 -6.25 -10.64 16.25
N ALA A 332 -6.22 -9.99 17.42
CA ALA A 332 -7.33 -9.14 17.89
C ALA A 332 -7.61 -7.99 16.91
N GLY A 333 -6.55 -7.37 16.34
CA GLY A 333 -6.67 -6.39 15.29
C GLY A 333 -7.39 -6.92 14.05
N MET A 334 -7.05 -8.13 13.60
CA MET A 334 -7.73 -8.78 12.46
C MET A 334 -9.19 -9.13 12.75
N VAL A 335 -9.51 -9.54 13.97
CA VAL A 335 -10.91 -9.80 14.38
C VAL A 335 -11.74 -8.51 14.32
N LEU A 336 -11.22 -7.40 14.84
CA LEU A 336 -11.89 -6.10 14.74
C LEU A 336 -12.01 -5.62 13.28
N THR A 337 -10.98 -5.83 12.47
CA THR A 337 -11.02 -5.54 11.04
C THR A 337 -12.12 -6.36 10.35
N PHE A 338 -12.21 -7.65 10.65
CA PHE A 338 -13.28 -8.52 10.16
C PHE A 338 -14.67 -8.00 10.55
N ILE A 339 -14.88 -7.63 11.81
CA ILE A 339 -16.16 -7.10 12.30
C ILE A 339 -16.55 -5.83 11.53
N GLY A 340 -15.60 -4.89 11.37
CA GLY A 340 -15.83 -3.64 10.62
C GLY A 340 -16.20 -3.88 9.15
N ILE A 341 -15.46 -4.76 8.46
CA ILE A 341 -15.75 -5.09 7.05
C ILE A 341 -17.08 -5.85 6.93
N PHE A 342 -17.31 -6.85 7.78
CA PHE A 342 -18.54 -7.64 7.80
C PHE A 342 -19.79 -6.76 7.99
N SER A 343 -19.71 -5.74 8.83
CA SER A 343 -20.79 -4.79 9.03
C SER A 343 -21.15 -4.03 7.75
N PHE A 344 -20.20 -3.77 6.84
CA PHE A 344 -20.49 -3.10 5.57
C PHE A 344 -21.26 -3.97 4.57
N ILE A 345 -21.43 -5.27 4.78
CA ILE A 345 -22.32 -6.12 3.97
C ILE A 345 -23.76 -5.64 4.05
N PHE A 346 -24.16 -5.05 5.17
CA PHE A 346 -25.54 -4.59 5.42
C PHE A 346 -25.83 -3.15 4.91
N LEU A 347 -24.88 -2.55 4.16
CA LEU A 347 -25.12 -1.24 3.54
C LEU A 347 -26.33 -1.27 2.62
N ASN A 348 -27.17 -0.23 2.73
CA ASN A 348 -28.32 0.01 1.87
C ASN A 348 -28.51 1.53 1.65
N GLN A 349 -29.50 1.92 0.88
CA GLN A 349 -29.79 3.34 0.61
C GLN A 349 -30.14 4.14 1.87
N GLU A 350 -30.71 3.50 2.89
CA GLU A 350 -31.16 4.15 4.14
C GLU A 350 -30.10 4.12 5.26
N THR A 351 -28.98 3.41 5.08
CA THR A 351 -27.95 3.29 6.09
C THR A 351 -27.51 4.66 6.60
N SER A 352 -27.54 4.89 7.91
CA SER A 352 -27.14 6.18 8.50
C SER A 352 -25.64 6.42 8.36
N ILE A 353 -25.25 7.69 8.20
CA ILE A 353 -23.83 8.09 8.17
C ILE A 353 -23.13 7.73 9.48
N PHE A 354 -23.83 7.86 10.59
CA PHE A 354 -23.32 7.49 11.91
C PHE A 354 -22.88 6.02 11.99
N TYR A 355 -23.66 5.10 11.38
CA TYR A 355 -23.27 3.69 11.26
C TYR A 355 -21.96 3.51 10.47
N ILE A 356 -21.80 4.25 9.37
CA ILE A 356 -20.59 4.18 8.54
C ILE A 356 -19.37 4.68 9.33
N VAL A 357 -19.49 5.80 10.05
CA VAL A 357 -18.41 6.39 10.86
C VAL A 357 -18.00 5.44 12.00
N ILE A 358 -18.96 4.81 12.69
CA ILE A 358 -18.65 3.81 13.73
C ILE A 358 -17.88 2.65 13.13
N ASN A 359 -18.31 2.10 12.00
CA ASN A 359 -17.63 0.97 11.38
C ASN A 359 -16.22 1.34 10.84
N LEU A 360 -16.05 2.55 10.29
CA LEU A 360 -14.72 3.08 9.93
C LEU A 360 -13.82 3.25 11.16
N THR A 361 -14.38 3.66 12.29
CA THR A 361 -13.65 3.77 13.57
C THR A 361 -13.19 2.39 14.05
N ILE A 362 -14.08 1.38 14.04
CA ILE A 362 -13.75 -0.01 14.38
C ILE A 362 -12.66 -0.54 13.45
N LEU A 363 -12.79 -0.30 12.15
CA LEU A 363 -11.83 -0.72 11.14
C LEU A 363 -10.47 -0.05 11.36
N GLY A 364 -10.43 1.27 11.65
CA GLY A 364 -9.20 2.00 11.94
C GLY A 364 -8.50 1.49 13.20
N PHE A 365 -9.27 1.16 14.24
CA PHE A 365 -8.75 0.56 15.47
C PHE A 365 -8.19 -0.85 15.22
N GLY A 366 -8.92 -1.68 14.46
CA GLY A 366 -8.47 -3.02 14.06
C GLY A 366 -7.16 -2.97 13.28
N LEU A 367 -7.06 -2.08 12.28
CA LEU A 367 -5.84 -1.90 11.49
C LEU A 367 -4.65 -1.41 12.32
N SER A 368 -4.88 -0.54 13.31
CA SER A 368 -3.83 -0.08 14.23
C SER A 368 -3.26 -1.24 15.04
N LEU A 369 -4.14 -2.08 15.60
CA LEU A 369 -3.75 -3.26 16.39
C LEU A 369 -3.11 -4.36 15.52
N PHE A 370 -3.32 -4.32 14.19
CA PHE A 370 -2.68 -5.27 13.28
C PHE A 370 -1.32 -4.79 12.78
N ALA A 371 -1.23 -3.59 12.19
CA ALA A 371 -0.11 -3.17 11.36
C ALA A 371 1.23 -3.07 12.15
N ALA A 372 1.24 -2.36 13.28
CA ALA A 372 2.45 -2.16 14.07
C ALA A 372 2.92 -3.46 14.76
N PRO A 373 2.04 -4.24 15.44
CA PRO A 373 2.44 -5.53 16.03
C PRO A 373 2.87 -6.57 15.01
N ASN A 374 2.26 -6.59 13.82
CA ASN A 374 2.67 -7.50 12.75
C ASN A 374 4.06 -7.17 12.21
N THR A 375 4.38 -5.87 12.05
CA THR A 375 5.72 -5.42 11.69
C THR A 375 6.74 -5.81 12.77
N ASN A 376 6.41 -5.62 14.05
CA ASN A 376 7.25 -6.03 15.16
C ASN A 376 7.51 -7.55 15.12
N ALA A 377 6.49 -8.37 14.87
CA ALA A 377 6.64 -9.82 14.76
C ALA A 377 7.61 -10.23 13.63
N ILE A 378 7.52 -9.59 12.45
CA ILE A 378 8.42 -9.86 11.33
C ILE A 378 9.86 -9.50 11.70
N MET A 379 10.09 -8.28 12.20
CA MET A 379 11.43 -7.77 12.49
C MET A 379 12.09 -8.53 13.64
N SER A 380 11.33 -8.91 14.68
CA SER A 380 11.85 -9.70 15.80
C SER A 380 12.12 -11.17 15.45
N SER A 381 11.59 -11.66 14.33
CA SER A 381 11.77 -13.07 13.91
C SER A 381 13.01 -13.29 13.06
N ILE A 382 13.71 -12.24 12.62
CA ILE A 382 14.86 -12.33 11.72
C ILE A 382 16.10 -11.67 12.34
N ALA A 383 17.29 -12.12 11.93
CA ALA A 383 18.54 -11.51 12.38
C ALA A 383 18.68 -10.07 11.83
N PRO A 384 19.36 -9.16 12.55
CA PRO A 384 19.51 -7.75 12.15
C PRO A 384 20.08 -7.53 10.74
N ARG A 385 20.91 -8.44 10.25
CA ARG A 385 21.46 -8.41 8.87
C ARG A 385 20.37 -8.52 7.81
N PHE A 386 19.20 -9.09 8.13
CA PHE A 386 18.07 -9.28 7.21
C PHE A 386 16.95 -8.24 7.37
N TYR A 387 17.10 -7.21 8.21
CA TYR A 387 16.05 -6.21 8.43
C TYR A 387 15.63 -5.48 7.14
N GLY A 388 16.59 -5.21 6.24
CA GLY A 388 16.30 -4.63 4.93
C GLY A 388 15.39 -5.53 4.08
N VAL A 389 15.74 -6.82 3.99
CA VAL A 389 14.95 -7.83 3.27
C VAL A 389 13.57 -7.98 3.89
N GLY A 390 13.47 -8.06 5.22
CA GLY A 390 12.21 -8.17 5.94
C GLY A 390 11.27 -6.98 5.68
N SER A 391 11.82 -5.77 5.71
CA SER A 391 11.06 -4.54 5.42
C SER A 391 10.59 -4.47 3.96
N ALA A 392 11.46 -4.83 3.02
CA ALA A 392 11.12 -4.86 1.59
C ALA A 392 10.03 -5.90 1.30
N THR A 393 10.15 -7.11 1.89
CA THR A 393 9.15 -8.16 1.74
C THR A 393 7.79 -7.73 2.29
N LEU A 394 7.75 -7.15 3.50
CA LEU A 394 6.50 -6.62 4.07
C LEU A 394 5.90 -5.52 3.19
N GLY A 395 6.73 -4.61 2.67
CA GLY A 395 6.30 -3.57 1.72
C GLY A 395 5.69 -4.16 0.45
N THR A 396 6.32 -5.21 -0.09
CA THR A 396 5.81 -5.97 -1.25
C THR A 396 4.48 -6.63 -0.95
N MET A 397 4.35 -7.36 0.19
CA MET A 397 3.09 -7.99 0.59
C MET A 397 1.97 -6.96 0.76
N ARG A 398 2.29 -5.76 1.28
CA ARG A 398 1.34 -4.64 1.38
C ARG A 398 0.86 -4.20 0.00
N LEU A 399 1.77 -3.89 -0.92
CA LEU A 399 1.41 -3.40 -2.25
C LEU A 399 0.67 -4.44 -3.07
N VAL A 400 1.13 -5.69 -3.07
CA VAL A 400 0.43 -6.79 -3.74
C VAL A 400 -0.97 -6.98 -3.15
N GLY A 401 -1.11 -6.92 -1.82
CA GLY A 401 -2.42 -6.97 -1.16
C GLY A 401 -3.33 -5.82 -1.61
N GLN A 402 -2.82 -4.58 -1.67
CA GLN A 402 -3.59 -3.43 -2.13
C GLN A 402 -4.05 -3.59 -3.59
N VAL A 403 -3.16 -4.07 -4.46
CA VAL A 403 -3.44 -4.38 -5.86
C VAL A 403 -4.54 -5.44 -5.97
N LEU A 404 -4.43 -6.54 -5.21
CA LEU A 404 -5.45 -7.61 -5.18
C LEU A 404 -6.80 -7.09 -4.66
N SER A 405 -6.80 -6.23 -3.64
CA SER A 405 -8.02 -5.60 -3.11
C SER A 405 -8.77 -4.82 -4.19
N MET A 406 -8.04 -3.99 -4.94
CA MET A 406 -8.62 -3.25 -6.07
C MET A 406 -9.06 -4.18 -7.20
N GLY A 407 -8.28 -5.24 -7.49
CA GLY A 407 -8.63 -6.24 -8.47
C GLY A 407 -9.96 -6.96 -8.14
N ILE A 408 -10.17 -7.32 -6.88
CA ILE A 408 -11.44 -7.90 -6.42
C ILE A 408 -12.60 -6.91 -6.62
N ALA A 409 -12.40 -5.63 -6.29
CA ALA A 409 -13.44 -4.61 -6.50
C ALA A 409 -13.77 -4.46 -8.00
N MET A 410 -12.75 -4.40 -8.87
CA MET A 410 -12.94 -4.32 -10.33
C MET A 410 -13.59 -5.57 -10.90
N LEU A 411 -13.21 -6.78 -10.44
CA LEU A 411 -13.85 -8.03 -10.82
C LEU A 411 -15.35 -8.01 -10.51
N VAL A 412 -15.71 -7.60 -9.30
CA VAL A 412 -17.10 -7.54 -8.89
C VAL A 412 -17.86 -6.50 -9.70
N PHE A 413 -17.27 -5.34 -9.99
CA PHE A 413 -17.87 -4.33 -10.87
C PHE A 413 -18.04 -4.87 -12.30
N SER A 414 -17.05 -5.53 -12.85
CA SER A 414 -17.15 -6.15 -14.19
C SER A 414 -18.29 -7.17 -14.29
N VAL A 415 -18.49 -7.98 -13.24
CA VAL A 415 -19.55 -9.02 -13.22
C VAL A 415 -20.94 -8.43 -13.02
N PHE A 416 -21.13 -7.41 -12.16
CA PHE A 416 -22.43 -6.88 -11.78
C PHE A 416 -22.88 -5.67 -12.61
N LEU A 417 -21.95 -4.83 -13.02
CA LEU A 417 -22.23 -3.61 -13.79
C LEU A 417 -21.81 -3.76 -15.25
N GLY A 418 -20.71 -4.49 -15.52
CA GLY A 418 -20.11 -4.51 -16.85
C GLY A 418 -19.51 -3.16 -17.23
N ASN A 419 -19.56 -2.81 -18.50
CA ASN A 419 -18.97 -1.58 -19.05
C ASN A 419 -20.05 -0.46 -19.13
N VAL A 420 -20.67 -0.13 -17.98
CA VAL A 420 -21.64 0.96 -17.87
C VAL A 420 -21.19 2.00 -16.86
N GLU A 421 -21.59 3.25 -17.10
CA GLU A 421 -21.44 4.31 -16.12
C GLU A 421 -22.31 4.06 -14.89
N ILE A 422 -21.91 4.57 -13.72
CA ILE A 422 -22.69 4.44 -12.48
C ILE A 422 -23.79 5.51 -12.47
N LEU A 423 -24.85 5.27 -13.27
CA LEU A 423 -26.02 6.13 -13.35
C LEU A 423 -27.11 5.69 -12.36
N PRO A 424 -28.10 6.53 -12.03
CA PRO A 424 -29.17 6.20 -11.06
C PRO A 424 -29.91 4.90 -11.38
N GLU A 425 -30.08 4.54 -12.66
CA GLU A 425 -30.71 3.30 -13.09
C GLU A 425 -29.93 2.04 -12.69
N TYR A 426 -28.59 2.14 -12.51
CA TYR A 426 -27.69 1.06 -12.11
C TYR A 426 -27.36 1.04 -10.61
N TYR A 427 -27.91 1.94 -9.79
CA TYR A 427 -27.65 1.97 -8.35
C TYR A 427 -27.96 0.67 -7.61
N PRO A 428 -29.04 -0.09 -7.95
CA PRO A 428 -29.27 -1.40 -7.33
C PRO A 428 -28.14 -2.41 -7.62
N GLN A 429 -27.66 -2.46 -8.87
CA GLN A 429 -26.54 -3.34 -9.28
C GLN A 429 -25.23 -2.90 -8.64
N PHE A 430 -24.97 -1.59 -8.60
CA PHE A 430 -23.82 -1.03 -7.90
C PHE A 430 -23.83 -1.38 -6.40
N LEU A 431 -24.95 -1.22 -5.72
CA LEU A 431 -25.08 -1.57 -4.31
C LEU A 431 -24.91 -3.08 -4.07
N ALA A 432 -25.43 -3.93 -4.97
CA ALA A 432 -25.21 -5.36 -4.93
C ALA A 432 -23.72 -5.72 -5.09
N SER A 433 -23.02 -5.05 -6.01
CA SER A 433 -21.58 -5.24 -6.23
C SER A 433 -20.78 -4.86 -4.99
N VAL A 434 -21.08 -3.72 -4.37
CA VAL A 434 -20.42 -3.26 -3.13
C VAL A 434 -20.62 -4.30 -2.00
N LYS A 435 -21.83 -4.83 -1.82
CA LYS A 435 -22.11 -5.87 -0.82
C LYS A 435 -21.29 -7.14 -1.08
N VAL A 436 -21.28 -7.62 -2.32
CA VAL A 436 -20.51 -8.82 -2.69
C VAL A 436 -19.03 -8.62 -2.49
N ALA A 437 -18.48 -7.44 -2.81
CA ALA A 437 -17.09 -7.11 -2.53
C ALA A 437 -16.80 -7.19 -1.00
N PHE A 438 -17.68 -6.65 -0.15
CA PHE A 438 -17.54 -6.76 1.31
C PHE A 438 -17.69 -8.19 1.83
N VAL A 439 -18.51 -9.04 1.21
CA VAL A 439 -18.57 -10.49 1.53
C VAL A 439 -17.20 -11.14 1.26
N ILE A 440 -16.62 -10.92 0.08
CA ILE A 440 -15.30 -11.47 -0.28
C ILE A 440 -14.22 -10.95 0.67
N PHE A 441 -14.18 -9.65 0.95
CA PHE A 441 -13.21 -9.06 1.87
C PHE A 441 -13.35 -9.59 3.29
N SER A 442 -14.59 -9.80 3.76
CA SER A 442 -14.86 -10.41 5.07
C SER A 442 -14.35 -11.84 5.13
N ALA A 443 -14.61 -12.64 4.09
CA ALA A 443 -14.11 -14.01 4.00
C ALA A 443 -12.57 -14.06 4.01
N LEU A 444 -11.90 -13.19 3.23
CA LEU A 444 -10.45 -13.07 3.24
C LEU A 444 -9.93 -12.69 4.64
N CYS A 445 -10.53 -11.68 5.28
CA CYS A 445 -10.10 -11.24 6.61
C CYS A 445 -10.30 -12.34 7.65
N PHE A 446 -11.40 -13.09 7.58
CA PHE A 446 -11.66 -14.25 8.43
C PHE A 446 -10.57 -15.33 8.27
N LEU A 447 -10.20 -15.68 7.04
CA LEU A 447 -9.08 -16.60 6.78
C LEU A 447 -7.75 -16.03 7.31
N GLY A 448 -7.56 -14.73 7.22
CA GLY A 448 -6.40 -14.02 7.74
C GLY A 448 -6.25 -14.11 9.26
N ILE A 449 -7.35 -14.23 10.02
CA ILE A 449 -7.31 -14.47 11.47
C ILE A 449 -6.56 -15.78 11.75
N PHE A 450 -6.84 -16.85 11.02
CA PHE A 450 -6.14 -18.13 11.18
C PHE A 450 -4.66 -18.03 10.79
N ALA A 451 -4.34 -17.33 9.70
CA ALA A 451 -2.95 -17.08 9.32
C ALA A 451 -2.21 -16.31 10.42
N SER A 452 -2.83 -15.29 11.01
CA SER A 452 -2.27 -14.54 12.13
C SER A 452 -2.08 -15.41 13.38
N MET A 453 -2.98 -16.33 13.68
CA MET A 453 -2.86 -17.27 14.80
C MET A 453 -1.81 -18.35 14.55
N ALA A 454 -1.65 -18.81 13.31
CA ALA A 454 -0.76 -19.91 12.96
C ALA A 454 0.73 -19.56 13.01
N ARG A 455 1.11 -18.29 13.13
CA ARG A 455 2.52 -17.83 13.07
C ARG A 455 3.42 -18.37 14.20
N GLY A 456 2.86 -18.81 15.32
CA GLY A 456 3.64 -19.22 16.50
C GLY A 456 3.85 -18.06 17.49
N SER A 457 4.63 -18.26 18.55
CA SER A 457 4.93 -17.24 19.56
C SER A 457 6.42 -16.92 19.59
N LEU A 458 6.76 -15.63 19.72
CA LEU A 458 8.13 -15.14 19.83
C LEU A 458 8.72 -15.38 21.24
N ARG A 459 7.88 -15.41 22.28
CA ARG A 459 8.29 -15.43 23.70
C ARG A 459 8.27 -16.80 24.36
N LYS A 460 8.06 -17.87 23.59
CA LYS A 460 8.05 -19.24 24.16
C LYS A 460 9.38 -19.67 24.79
N ASP A 461 10.50 -19.03 24.38
CA ASP A 461 11.84 -19.39 24.85
C ASP A 461 12.25 -18.67 26.16
N GLU A 462 11.41 -17.78 26.70
CA GLU A 462 11.68 -17.09 27.99
C GLU A 462 11.05 -17.77 29.21
N MET A 463 10.34 -18.89 29.04
CA MET A 463 9.87 -19.67 30.19
C MET A 463 11.03 -20.54 30.75
N PRO A 464 11.30 -20.49 32.07
CA PRO A 464 12.39 -21.28 32.65
C PRO A 464 12.05 -22.78 32.53
N GLY A 465 12.70 -23.47 31.61
CA GLY A 465 12.56 -24.92 31.37
C GLY A 465 12.76 -25.38 29.93
N GLY A 466 12.87 -24.50 28.94
CA GLY A 466 13.10 -24.88 27.54
C GLY A 466 14.58 -24.72 27.14
N SER A 467 15.28 -25.83 26.91
CA SER A 467 16.66 -25.84 26.40
C SER A 467 16.70 -25.26 24.97
N GLY A 468 17.10 -23.99 24.84
CA GLY A 468 17.24 -23.29 23.56
C GLY A 468 18.35 -23.91 22.71
N LYS A 469 18.03 -24.40 21.52
CA LYS A 469 18.98 -24.53 20.41
C LYS A 469 18.96 -23.24 19.62
N VAL A 470 19.93 -22.37 19.90
CA VAL A 470 20.28 -21.27 19.02
C VAL A 470 20.86 -21.87 17.75
N ILE A 471 20.14 -21.79 16.64
CA ILE A 471 20.68 -22.12 15.33
C ILE A 471 21.45 -20.88 14.83
N ALA A 472 22.77 -21.07 14.73
CA ALA A 472 23.74 -20.09 14.26
C ALA A 472 23.59 -19.81 12.74
#